data_84e3f1b75106d45cae159b72625db2ad
#
_entry.id   84e3f1b75106d45cae159b72625db2ad
#
_cell.length_a   1.000
_cell.length_b   1.000
_cell.length_c   1.000
_cell.angle_alpha   90.00
_cell.angle_beta   90.00
_cell.angle_gamma   90.00
#
_symmetry.space_group_name_H-M   'P 1'
#
loop_
_entity.id
_entity.type
_entity.pdbx_description
1 polymer ?
#
loop_
_entity_poly.entity_id
_entity_poly.type
_entity_poly.pdbx_seq_one_letter_code
_entity_poly.pdbx_strand_id
1 'polypeptide(L)'
;IGSDGEVVGGHLLGILPWTQWLTWGFQVMPIFFLVGGYSNGVSWSSTRAKNGHYSDWFASRIQRLINPVFPVLLAWGLFAFLATQAGMDRATVRMAVELALVPVWFLAVYLLVTALAPFTWRLWEKLGFTSVAVFVAAAVLVDVLTFARDVPYVNFLNFIFVWVGIHQFGYAWQQGR
;
A
#
# COMPACT_ATOMS: atom_id res chain seq x y z
N ILE A 1 -12.93 -26.09 11.31
CA ILE A 1 -14.39 -26.32 11.50
C ILE A 1 -14.55 -26.34 13.00
N GLY A 2 -15.26 -25.35 13.58
CA GLY A 2 -15.63 -25.36 15.00
C GLY A 2 -16.65 -26.43 15.28
N SER A 3 -16.85 -26.74 16.56
CA SER A 3 -17.75 -27.81 17.02
C SER A 3 -19.21 -27.68 16.54
N ASP A 4 -19.61 -26.50 16.07
CA ASP A 4 -20.98 -26.16 15.65
C ASP A 4 -21.14 -26.00 14.14
N GLY A 5 -20.18 -26.45 13.32
CA GLY A 5 -20.24 -26.34 11.86
C GLY A 5 -19.98 -24.95 11.32
N GLU A 6 -19.65 -23.97 12.16
CA GLU A 6 -19.29 -22.62 11.74
C GLU A 6 -17.89 -22.61 11.12
N VAL A 7 -17.77 -21.97 9.96
CA VAL A 7 -16.47 -21.77 9.31
C VAL A 7 -15.72 -20.66 10.05
N VAL A 8 -14.91 -21.05 11.04
CA VAL A 8 -14.03 -20.13 11.74
C VAL A 8 -12.82 -19.87 10.84
N GLY A 9 -12.67 -18.63 10.36
CA GLY A 9 -11.51 -18.20 9.62
C GLY A 9 -10.26 -18.20 10.51
N GLY A 10 -9.56 -19.34 10.56
CA GLY A 10 -8.27 -19.46 11.23
C GLY A 10 -7.16 -19.06 10.26
N HIS A 11 -6.29 -18.11 10.66
CA HIS A 11 -5.09 -17.81 9.90
C HIS A 11 -4.09 -18.97 9.99
N LEU A 12 -3.66 -19.52 8.84
CA LEU A 12 -2.61 -20.56 8.75
C LEU A 12 -1.36 -20.18 9.56
N LEU A 13 -1.06 -18.88 9.68
CA LEU A 13 0.04 -18.34 10.49
C LEU A 13 -0.07 -18.63 12.00
N GLY A 14 -1.28 -18.83 12.51
CA GLY A 14 -1.51 -19.25 13.91
C GLY A 14 -1.33 -20.76 14.13
N ILE A 15 -1.53 -21.57 13.06
CA ILE A 15 -1.44 -23.03 13.11
C ILE A 15 0.01 -23.50 12.89
N LEU A 16 0.76 -22.80 12.03
CA LEU A 16 2.13 -23.13 11.66
C LEU A 16 3.06 -21.92 11.85
N PRO A 17 3.60 -21.68 13.06
CA PRO A 17 4.39 -20.47 13.37
C PRO A 17 5.60 -20.25 12.45
N TRP A 18 6.20 -21.31 11.90
CA TRP A 18 7.31 -21.18 10.96
C TRP A 18 6.92 -20.52 9.63
N THR A 19 5.64 -20.54 9.24
CA THR A 19 5.15 -19.87 8.03
C THR A 19 5.21 -18.35 8.15
N GLN A 20 5.31 -17.83 9.40
CA GLN A 20 5.51 -16.39 9.62
C GLN A 20 6.83 -15.91 8.99
N TRP A 21 7.88 -16.73 9.00
CA TRP A 21 9.16 -16.39 8.37
C TRP A 21 9.04 -16.29 6.83
N LEU A 22 8.19 -17.13 6.23
CA LEU A 22 7.91 -17.04 4.79
C LEU A 22 7.20 -15.73 4.44
N THR A 23 6.29 -15.25 5.28
CA THR A 23 5.62 -13.96 5.02
C THR A 23 6.59 -12.78 5.04
N TRP A 24 7.66 -12.85 5.83
CA TRP A 24 8.71 -11.84 5.83
C TRP A 24 9.50 -11.83 4.51
N GLY A 25 9.85 -13.02 3.98
CA GLY A 25 10.56 -13.16 2.71
C GLY A 25 9.72 -12.80 1.49
N PHE A 26 8.41 -13.04 1.56
CA PHE A 26 7.46 -12.81 0.47
C PHE A 26 6.57 -11.57 0.67
N GLN A 27 7.00 -10.60 1.48
CA GLN A 27 6.27 -9.34 1.60
C GLN A 27 6.36 -8.54 0.30
N VAL A 28 5.35 -8.71 -0.55
CA VAL A 28 5.25 -8.03 -1.86
C VAL A 28 5.15 -6.51 -1.71
N MET A 29 4.58 -6.02 -0.61
CA MET A 29 4.30 -4.60 -0.41
C MET A 29 5.55 -3.71 -0.39
N PRO A 30 6.61 -3.98 0.41
CA PRO A 30 7.82 -3.17 0.39
C PRO A 30 8.46 -3.12 -1.01
N ILE A 31 8.49 -4.26 -1.71
CA ILE A 31 9.01 -4.34 -3.08
C ILE A 31 8.18 -3.46 -4.03
N PHE A 32 6.86 -3.48 -3.88
CA PHE A 32 5.97 -2.66 -4.71
C PHE A 32 6.20 -1.16 -4.50
N PHE A 33 6.37 -0.70 -3.26
CA PHE A 33 6.69 0.71 -2.97
C PHE A 33 8.09 1.10 -3.45
N LEU A 34 9.07 0.21 -3.34
CA LEU A 34 10.42 0.43 -3.87
C LEU A 34 10.41 0.58 -5.39
N VAL A 35 9.78 -0.36 -6.12
CA VAL A 35 9.62 -0.28 -7.57
C VAL A 35 8.77 0.93 -7.97
N GLY A 36 7.74 1.24 -7.17
CA GLY A 36 6.94 2.45 -7.31
C GLY A 36 7.77 3.71 -7.23
N GLY A 37 8.70 3.78 -6.27
CA GLY A 37 9.66 4.87 -6.13
C GLY A 37 10.53 5.05 -7.35
N TYR A 38 11.13 3.95 -7.83
CA TYR A 38 11.88 3.94 -9.08
C TYR A 38 11.05 4.50 -10.26
N SER A 39 9.87 3.93 -10.49
CA SER A 39 8.98 4.33 -11.58
C SER A 39 8.50 5.78 -11.48
N ASN A 40 8.17 6.24 -10.27
CA ASN A 40 7.77 7.62 -10.03
C ASN A 40 8.95 8.58 -10.19
N GLY A 41 10.15 8.20 -9.76
CA GLY A 41 11.37 8.96 -9.97
C GLY A 41 11.68 9.17 -11.46
N VAL A 42 11.69 8.09 -12.26
CA VAL A 42 11.89 8.15 -13.71
C VAL A 42 10.86 9.06 -14.38
N SER A 43 9.57 8.84 -14.08
CA SER A 43 8.52 9.58 -14.79
C SER A 43 8.42 11.03 -14.36
N TRP A 44 8.64 11.31 -13.06
CA TRP A 44 8.62 12.69 -12.57
C TRP A 44 9.81 13.50 -13.08
N SER A 45 11.02 12.94 -13.08
CA SER A 45 12.20 13.61 -13.66
C SER A 45 12.02 13.89 -15.16
N SER A 46 11.44 12.94 -15.91
CA SER A 46 11.10 13.13 -17.31
C SER A 46 10.05 14.25 -17.53
N THR A 47 9.01 14.29 -16.69
CA THR A 47 7.99 15.34 -16.75
C THR A 47 8.58 16.72 -16.47
N ARG A 48 9.43 16.84 -15.46
CA ARG A 48 10.15 18.09 -15.14
C ARG A 48 11.06 18.55 -16.29
N ALA A 49 11.79 17.62 -16.89
CA ALA A 49 12.68 17.94 -18.02
C ALA A 49 11.92 18.51 -19.24
N LYS A 50 10.63 18.17 -19.38
CA LYS A 50 9.73 18.65 -20.44
C LYS A 50 8.88 19.86 -20.00
N ASN A 51 9.16 20.47 -18.84
CA ASN A 51 8.36 21.53 -18.24
C ASN A 51 6.87 21.16 -18.05
N GLY A 52 6.59 19.85 -17.84
CA GLY A 52 5.24 19.36 -17.62
C GLY A 52 4.70 19.69 -16.23
N HIS A 53 3.36 19.77 -16.12
CA HIS A 53 2.68 20.10 -14.86
C HIS A 53 2.49 18.88 -13.97
N TYR A 54 2.48 19.13 -12.65
CA TYR A 54 2.20 18.08 -11.65
C TYR A 54 0.81 17.45 -11.85
N SER A 55 -0.21 18.27 -12.14
CA SER A 55 -1.59 17.80 -12.36
C SER A 55 -1.67 16.71 -13.43
N ASP A 56 -1.01 16.95 -14.59
CA ASP A 56 -1.07 16.03 -15.72
C ASP A 56 -0.31 14.73 -15.43
N TRP A 57 0.86 14.87 -14.79
CA TRP A 57 1.63 13.72 -14.34
C TRP A 57 0.83 12.86 -13.34
N PHE A 58 0.23 13.50 -12.34
CA PHE A 58 -0.52 12.79 -11.29
C PHE A 58 -1.80 12.17 -11.85
N ALA A 59 -2.56 12.89 -12.68
CA ALA A 59 -3.76 12.35 -13.34
C ALA A 59 -3.43 11.11 -14.17
N SER A 60 -2.34 11.14 -14.94
CA SER A 60 -1.86 9.98 -15.72
C SER A 60 -1.53 8.79 -14.81
N ARG A 61 -0.97 9.01 -13.62
CA ARG A 61 -0.66 7.96 -12.64
C ARG A 61 -1.91 7.37 -12.02
N ILE A 62 -2.84 8.23 -11.59
CA ILE A 62 -4.14 7.80 -11.05
C ILE A 62 -4.87 6.91 -12.05
N GLN A 63 -5.00 7.36 -13.31
CA GLN A 63 -5.70 6.59 -14.34
C GLN A 63 -5.11 5.19 -14.51
N ARG A 64 -3.78 5.07 -14.57
CA ARG A 64 -3.10 3.76 -14.71
C ARG A 64 -3.32 2.83 -13.53
N LEU A 65 -3.48 3.38 -12.32
CA LEU A 65 -3.69 2.61 -11.11
C LEU A 65 -5.16 2.22 -10.90
N ILE A 66 -6.08 3.12 -11.26
CA ILE A 66 -7.52 2.93 -11.02
C ILE A 66 -8.18 2.14 -12.16
N ASN A 67 -7.77 2.34 -13.42
CA ASN A 67 -8.39 1.67 -14.54
C ASN A 67 -8.47 0.13 -14.40
N PRO A 68 -7.43 -0.58 -13.94
CA PRO A 68 -7.52 -2.03 -13.75
C PRO A 68 -8.39 -2.44 -12.54
N VAL A 69 -8.71 -1.51 -11.63
CA VAL A 69 -9.53 -1.80 -10.45
C VAL A 69 -11.02 -1.89 -10.82
N PHE A 70 -11.49 -1.09 -11.77
CA PHE A 70 -12.88 -1.09 -12.19
C PHE A 70 -13.40 -2.47 -12.64
N PRO A 71 -12.73 -3.18 -13.56
CA PRO A 71 -13.19 -4.51 -13.97
C PRO A 71 -13.16 -5.51 -12.81
N VAL A 72 -12.23 -5.39 -11.88
CA VAL A 72 -12.17 -6.24 -10.67
C VAL A 72 -13.38 -5.98 -9.78
N LEU A 73 -13.71 -4.71 -9.51
CA LEU A 73 -14.89 -4.35 -8.71
C LEU A 73 -16.19 -4.81 -9.38
N LEU A 74 -16.28 -4.66 -10.70
CA LEU A 74 -17.45 -5.13 -11.47
C LEU A 74 -17.58 -6.66 -11.40
N ALA A 75 -16.49 -7.40 -11.57
CA ALA A 75 -16.49 -8.86 -11.48
C ALA A 75 -16.91 -9.33 -10.08
N TRP A 76 -16.40 -8.71 -9.02
CA TRP A 76 -16.78 -9.04 -7.64
C TRP A 76 -18.21 -8.63 -7.31
N GLY A 77 -18.68 -7.49 -7.80
CA GLY A 77 -20.07 -7.07 -7.68
C GLY A 77 -21.04 -8.05 -8.36
N LEU A 78 -20.70 -8.47 -9.58
CA LEU A 78 -21.47 -9.47 -10.32
C LEU A 78 -21.44 -10.84 -9.60
N PHE A 79 -20.28 -11.28 -9.12
CA PHE A 79 -20.16 -12.50 -8.33
C PHE A 79 -21.06 -12.45 -7.09
N ALA A 80 -20.98 -11.38 -6.30
CA ALA A 80 -21.79 -11.20 -5.10
C ALA A 80 -23.30 -11.22 -5.41
N PHE A 81 -23.70 -10.57 -6.49
CA PHE A 81 -25.09 -10.58 -6.96
C PHE A 81 -25.56 -11.99 -7.34
N LEU A 82 -24.81 -12.70 -8.20
CA LEU A 82 -25.17 -14.04 -8.65
C LEU A 82 -25.15 -15.05 -7.52
N ALA A 83 -24.17 -14.99 -6.63
CA ALA A 83 -24.06 -15.87 -5.46
C ALA A 83 -25.26 -15.69 -4.52
N THR A 84 -25.71 -14.45 -4.30
CA THR A 84 -26.89 -14.16 -3.49
C THR A 84 -28.16 -14.70 -4.14
N GLN A 85 -28.31 -14.57 -5.47
CA GLN A 85 -29.46 -15.11 -6.21
C GLN A 85 -29.47 -16.64 -6.23
N ALA A 86 -28.29 -17.26 -6.22
CA ALA A 86 -28.14 -18.72 -6.13
C ALA A 86 -28.42 -19.27 -4.72
N GLY A 87 -28.79 -18.42 -3.76
CA GLY A 87 -29.14 -18.83 -2.39
C GLY A 87 -27.91 -19.04 -1.49
N MET A 88 -26.73 -18.56 -1.89
CA MET A 88 -25.55 -18.58 -1.01
C MET A 88 -25.79 -17.71 0.23
N ASP A 89 -25.34 -18.19 1.38
CA ASP A 89 -25.47 -17.46 2.62
C ASP A 89 -24.81 -16.06 2.55
N ARG A 90 -25.54 -15.06 3.05
CA ARG A 90 -25.09 -13.65 3.00
C ARG A 90 -23.80 -13.41 3.76
N ALA A 91 -23.53 -14.13 4.85
CA ALA A 91 -22.31 -13.98 5.62
C ALA A 91 -21.11 -14.47 4.82
N THR A 92 -21.26 -15.58 4.09
CA THR A 92 -20.22 -16.13 3.20
C THR A 92 -19.93 -15.17 2.04
N VAL A 93 -20.97 -14.62 1.39
CA VAL A 93 -20.78 -13.62 0.29
C VAL A 93 -20.10 -12.38 0.82
N ARG A 94 -20.51 -11.87 1.98
CA ARG A 94 -19.90 -10.72 2.62
C ARG A 94 -18.42 -10.95 2.93
N MET A 95 -18.07 -12.10 3.54
CA MET A 95 -16.68 -12.46 3.84
C MET A 95 -15.83 -12.49 2.55
N ALA A 96 -16.34 -13.10 1.47
CA ALA A 96 -15.65 -13.15 0.18
C ALA A 96 -15.39 -11.75 -0.39
N VAL A 97 -16.38 -10.86 -0.32
CA VAL A 97 -16.23 -9.47 -0.78
C VAL A 97 -15.25 -8.69 0.09
N GLU A 98 -15.32 -8.82 1.42
CA GLU A 98 -14.39 -8.17 2.34
C GLU A 98 -12.93 -8.60 2.07
N LEU A 99 -12.69 -9.89 1.85
CA LEU A 99 -11.36 -10.40 1.48
C LEU A 99 -10.89 -9.86 0.14
N ALA A 100 -11.79 -9.73 -0.85
CA ALA A 100 -11.46 -9.16 -2.16
C ALA A 100 -11.12 -7.67 -2.11
N LEU A 101 -11.66 -6.95 -1.12
CA LEU A 101 -11.40 -5.52 -0.93
C LEU A 101 -10.14 -5.23 -0.10
N VAL A 102 -9.52 -6.24 0.52
CA VAL A 102 -8.26 -6.06 1.26
C VAL A 102 -7.18 -5.33 0.44
N PRO A 103 -6.97 -5.57 -0.88
CA PRO A 103 -6.00 -4.81 -1.66
C PRO A 103 -6.35 -3.33 -1.87
N VAL A 104 -7.60 -2.92 -1.65
CA VAL A 104 -8.02 -1.53 -1.90
C VAL A 104 -7.37 -0.54 -0.93
N TRP A 105 -7.20 -0.91 0.34
CA TRP A 105 -6.50 -0.06 1.30
C TRP A 105 -5.05 0.20 0.88
N PHE A 106 -4.38 -0.83 0.35
CA PHE A 106 -3.02 -0.72 -0.18
C PHE A 106 -2.95 0.27 -1.34
N LEU A 107 -3.92 0.20 -2.28
CA LEU A 107 -4.01 1.13 -3.39
C LEU A 107 -4.18 2.57 -2.89
N ALA A 108 -5.01 2.80 -1.87
CA ALA A 108 -5.20 4.13 -1.28
C ALA A 108 -3.89 4.70 -0.71
N VAL A 109 -3.14 3.89 0.04
CA VAL A 109 -1.82 4.30 0.57
C VAL A 109 -0.84 4.55 -0.58
N TYR A 110 -0.83 3.70 -1.61
CA TYR A 110 0.06 3.88 -2.76
C TYR A 110 -0.27 5.16 -3.54
N LEU A 111 -1.55 5.49 -3.73
CA LEU A 111 -1.98 6.74 -4.33
C LEU A 111 -1.51 7.96 -3.52
N LEU A 112 -1.63 7.89 -2.19
CA LEU A 112 -1.15 8.93 -1.30
C LEU A 112 0.37 9.12 -1.42
N VAL A 113 1.16 8.04 -1.39
CA VAL A 113 2.61 8.09 -1.56
C VAL A 113 2.98 8.64 -2.96
N THR A 114 2.24 8.23 -4.00
CA THR A 114 2.43 8.76 -5.37
C THR A 114 2.12 10.26 -5.43
N ALA A 115 1.05 10.73 -4.77
CA ALA A 115 0.73 12.16 -4.68
C ALA A 115 1.85 12.96 -4.02
N LEU A 116 2.50 12.37 -3.01
CA LEU A 116 3.62 13.00 -2.30
C LEU A 116 4.95 12.90 -3.06
N ALA A 117 5.04 12.09 -4.12
CA ALA A 117 6.30 11.80 -4.82
C ALA A 117 7.06 13.05 -5.28
N PRO A 118 6.46 14.12 -5.84
CA PRO A 118 7.19 15.32 -6.21
C PRO A 118 7.81 16.07 -5.04
N PHE A 119 7.18 16.01 -3.87
CA PHE A 119 7.69 16.64 -2.64
C PHE A 119 8.82 15.82 -2.04
N THR A 120 8.63 14.50 -1.97
CA THR A 120 9.62 13.56 -1.43
C THR A 120 10.82 13.44 -2.38
N TRP A 121 10.63 13.62 -3.70
CA TRP A 121 11.70 13.73 -4.68
C TRP A 121 12.58 14.96 -4.42
N ARG A 122 11.99 16.15 -4.18
CA ARG A 122 12.74 17.36 -3.84
C ARG A 122 13.53 17.18 -2.54
N LEU A 123 12.94 16.51 -1.57
CA LEU A 123 13.60 16.20 -0.31
C LEU A 123 14.79 15.26 -0.54
N TRP A 124 14.60 14.24 -1.38
CA TRP A 124 15.65 13.32 -1.80
C TRP A 124 16.80 14.05 -2.54
N GLU A 125 16.47 14.94 -3.48
CA GLU A 125 17.49 15.73 -4.19
C GLU A 125 18.36 16.56 -3.25
N LYS A 126 17.77 17.07 -2.14
CA LYS A 126 18.49 17.91 -1.16
C LYS A 126 19.26 17.11 -0.11
N LEU A 127 18.71 16.05 0.40
CA LEU A 127 19.20 15.33 1.58
C LEU A 127 19.72 13.92 1.28
N GLY A 128 19.41 13.35 0.11
CA GLY A 128 19.78 11.97 -0.22
C GLY A 128 19.27 10.97 0.82
N PHE A 129 20.13 10.05 1.24
CA PHE A 129 19.78 9.03 2.24
C PHE A 129 19.41 9.61 3.62
N THR A 130 19.82 10.84 3.95
CA THR A 130 19.39 11.50 5.20
C THR A 130 17.86 11.69 5.21
N SER A 131 17.22 11.88 4.05
CA SER A 131 15.76 11.96 3.98
C SER A 131 15.08 10.65 4.38
N VAL A 132 15.65 9.50 4.03
CA VAL A 132 15.17 8.18 4.49
C VAL A 132 15.29 8.08 6.01
N ALA A 133 16.44 8.48 6.56
CA ALA A 133 16.66 8.47 8.03
C ALA A 133 15.63 9.37 8.75
N VAL A 134 15.26 10.51 8.19
CA VAL A 134 14.20 11.39 8.72
C VAL A 134 12.85 10.66 8.75
N PHE A 135 12.46 9.96 7.68
CA PHE A 135 11.20 9.20 7.66
C PHE A 135 11.22 8.03 8.64
N VAL A 136 12.35 7.32 8.75
CA VAL A 136 12.51 6.25 9.75
C VAL A 136 12.39 6.81 11.17
N ALA A 137 13.08 7.92 11.47
CA ALA A 137 12.99 8.56 12.79
C ALA A 137 11.55 9.04 13.09
N ALA A 138 10.84 9.58 12.10
CA ALA A 138 9.44 9.96 12.23
C ALA A 138 8.54 8.74 12.51
N ALA A 139 8.77 7.61 11.82
CA ALA A 139 8.02 6.38 12.07
C ALA A 139 8.26 5.84 13.49
N VAL A 140 9.52 5.81 13.94
CA VAL A 140 9.86 5.41 15.32
C VAL A 140 9.20 6.34 16.36
N LEU A 141 9.20 7.65 16.10
CA LEU A 141 8.52 8.61 16.99
C LEU A 141 7.00 8.33 17.07
N VAL A 142 6.36 8.03 15.93
CA VAL A 142 4.94 7.64 15.88
C VAL A 142 4.70 6.37 16.71
N ASP A 143 5.56 5.36 16.59
CA ASP A 143 5.45 4.13 17.37
C ASP A 143 5.59 4.41 18.88
N VAL A 144 6.56 5.23 19.27
CA VAL A 144 6.73 5.66 20.68
C VAL A 144 5.48 6.38 21.18
N LEU A 145 4.91 7.30 20.41
CA LEU A 145 3.68 8.01 20.78
C LEU A 145 2.48 7.05 20.88
N THR A 146 2.40 6.08 19.99
CA THR A 146 1.31 5.08 19.99
C THR A 146 1.42 4.14 21.19
N PHE A 147 2.59 3.51 21.39
CA PHE A 147 2.73 2.39 22.34
C PHE A 147 3.16 2.83 23.74
N ALA A 148 3.92 3.94 23.88
CA ALA A 148 4.39 4.41 25.17
C ALA A 148 3.55 5.55 25.78
N ARG A 149 2.72 6.22 24.98
CA ARG A 149 1.92 7.38 25.38
C ARG A 149 0.44 7.23 25.09
N ASP A 150 0.00 6.10 24.48
CA ASP A 150 -1.39 5.81 24.12
C ASP A 150 -2.09 6.95 23.36
N VAL A 151 -1.35 7.67 22.49
CA VAL A 151 -1.91 8.77 21.70
C VAL A 151 -2.79 8.18 20.60
N PRO A 152 -4.11 8.43 20.60
CA PRO A 152 -5.03 7.82 19.65
C PRO A 152 -4.76 8.33 18.23
N TYR A 153 -4.98 7.45 17.26
CA TYR A 153 -4.94 7.73 15.81
C TYR A 153 -3.58 8.13 15.24
N VAL A 154 -2.55 8.39 16.05
CA VAL A 154 -1.23 8.81 15.56
C VAL A 154 -0.55 7.71 14.72
N ASN A 155 -0.86 6.44 14.99
CA ASN A 155 -0.37 5.27 14.26
C ASN A 155 -0.69 5.32 12.75
N PHE A 156 -1.75 6.02 12.34
CA PHE A 156 -2.07 6.18 10.92
C PHE A 156 -0.99 6.95 10.15
N LEU A 157 -0.19 7.79 10.81
CA LEU A 157 0.92 8.50 10.17
C LEU A 157 2.01 7.54 9.68
N ASN A 158 2.13 6.35 10.26
CA ASN A 158 3.07 5.34 9.80
C ASN A 158 2.73 4.77 8.42
N PHE A 159 1.47 4.83 7.98
CA PHE A 159 1.14 4.57 6.58
C PHE A 159 1.82 5.54 5.60
N ILE A 160 2.20 6.73 6.05
CA ILE A 160 2.94 7.70 5.24
C ILE A 160 4.44 7.49 5.45
N PHE A 161 4.92 7.56 6.68
CA PHE A 161 6.36 7.61 6.97
C PHE A 161 7.09 6.34 6.55
N VAL A 162 6.54 5.17 6.84
CA VAL A 162 7.14 3.88 6.46
C VAL A 162 7.16 3.72 4.94
N TRP A 163 6.02 3.94 4.27
CA TRP A 163 5.92 3.68 2.84
C TRP A 163 6.64 4.74 1.99
N VAL A 164 6.66 5.99 2.43
CA VAL A 164 7.49 7.04 1.79
C VAL A 164 8.97 6.73 2.00
N GLY A 165 9.38 6.28 3.18
CA GLY A 165 10.77 5.87 3.44
C GLY A 165 11.21 4.78 2.47
N ILE A 166 10.43 3.72 2.32
CA ILE A 166 10.71 2.62 1.36
C ILE A 166 10.70 3.14 -0.08
N HIS A 167 9.75 3.99 -0.43
CA HIS A 167 9.63 4.56 -1.76
C HIS A 167 10.87 5.38 -2.17
N GLN A 168 11.53 6.04 -1.21
CA GLN A 168 12.77 6.79 -1.48
C GLN A 168 13.97 5.89 -1.83
N PHE A 169 14.02 4.64 -1.37
CA PHE A 169 15.02 3.69 -1.87
C PHE A 169 14.86 3.44 -3.39
N GLY A 170 13.64 3.55 -3.91
CA GLY A 170 13.39 3.52 -5.34
C GLY A 170 14.04 4.69 -6.09
N TYR A 171 14.12 5.88 -5.47
CA TYR A 171 14.84 7.01 -6.03
C TYR A 171 16.36 6.78 -6.04
N ALA A 172 16.90 6.18 -4.97
CA ALA A 172 18.31 5.79 -4.92
C ALA A 172 18.64 4.83 -6.06
N TRP A 173 17.82 3.80 -6.24
CA TRP A 173 17.97 2.84 -7.34
C TRP A 173 17.91 3.52 -8.71
N GLN A 174 16.97 4.43 -8.94
CA GLN A 174 16.83 5.18 -10.19
C GLN A 174 18.07 6.02 -10.51
N GLN A 175 18.76 6.53 -9.49
CA GLN A 175 20.00 7.32 -9.65
C GLN A 175 21.27 6.46 -9.63
N GLY A 176 21.17 5.13 -9.56
CA GLY A 176 22.31 4.23 -9.49
C GLY A 176 23.10 4.30 -8.19
N ARG A 177 22.45 4.65 -7.10
CA ARG A 177 23.04 4.79 -5.76
C ARG A 177 22.67 3.63 -4.84
#